data_0890c2c62b64fedb75d33c1f80750836
#
_entry.id   0890c2c62b64fedb75d33c1f80750836
#
_cell.length_a   1.000
_cell.length_b   1.000
_cell.length_c   1.000
_cell.angle_alpha   90.00
_cell.angle_beta   90.00
_cell.angle_gamma   90.00
#
_symmetry.space_group_name_H-M   'P 1'
#
loop_
_entity.id
_entity.type
_entity.pdbx_description
1 polymer ?
#
loop_
_entity_poly.entity_id
_entity_poly.type
_entity_poly.pdbx_seq_one_letter_code
_entity_poly.pdbx_strand_id
1 'polypeptide(L)'
;MIDFGGLKGCFNIQSIVNKDGLVIPFEINCRVSGTNSIRHNLGFKDVKYLIQEYYFNEIPDKPKPIYGVATRILLDVIYPNIKDAKDLINNKHSYIIY
;
A
#
# COMPACT_ATOMS: atom_id res chain seq x y z
N MET A 1 16.86 -7.43 9.69
CA MET A 1 16.61 -7.70 8.24
C MET A 1 16.78 -9.20 8.03
N ILE A 2 15.78 -9.88 7.50
CA ILE A 2 15.92 -11.31 7.18
C ILE A 2 16.64 -11.37 5.84
N ASP A 3 17.80 -12.00 5.80
CA ASP A 3 18.53 -12.23 4.57
C ASP A 3 17.89 -13.41 3.82
N PHE A 4 17.20 -13.12 2.76
CA PHE A 4 16.63 -14.10 1.85
C PHE A 4 17.58 -14.42 0.68
N GLY A 5 18.85 -14.74 0.98
CA GLY A 5 19.78 -15.19 -0.06
C GLY A 5 20.11 -14.14 -1.12
N GLY A 6 20.28 -12.89 -0.72
CA GLY A 6 20.62 -11.78 -1.61
C GLY A 6 19.44 -11.07 -2.26
N LEU A 7 18.20 -11.44 -1.94
CA LEU A 7 17.01 -10.70 -2.37
C LEU A 7 16.97 -9.32 -1.69
N LYS A 8 16.93 -8.27 -2.50
CA LYS A 8 16.85 -6.88 -2.05
C LYS A 8 15.55 -6.26 -2.58
N GLY A 9 14.93 -5.42 -1.78
CA GLY A 9 13.74 -4.69 -2.21
C GLY A 9 12.59 -4.75 -1.23
N CYS A 10 11.40 -4.42 -1.72
CA CYS A 10 10.18 -4.43 -0.94
C CYS A 10 9.42 -5.73 -1.15
N PHE A 11 9.04 -6.35 -0.05
CA PHE A 11 8.23 -7.56 -0.06
C PHE A 11 7.00 -7.35 0.83
N ASN A 12 5.85 -7.74 0.33
CA ASN A 12 4.63 -7.83 1.12
C ASN A 12 4.39 -9.29 1.46
N ILE A 13 4.60 -9.65 2.72
CA ILE A 13 4.39 -11.01 3.24
C ILE A 13 3.03 -11.05 3.91
N GLN A 14 2.16 -11.92 3.43
CA GLN A 14 0.88 -12.19 4.05
C GLN A 14 1.00 -13.42 4.96
N SER A 15 0.45 -13.31 6.15
CA SER A 15 0.57 -14.35 7.17
C SER A 15 -0.74 -14.50 7.94
N ILE A 16 -0.96 -15.70 8.45
CA ILE A 16 -2.04 -16.01 9.40
C ILE A 16 -1.40 -16.27 10.76
N VAL A 17 -1.99 -15.77 11.80
CA VAL A 17 -1.64 -16.12 13.18
C VAL A 17 -2.59 -17.22 13.64
N ASN A 18 -2.06 -18.39 13.97
CA ASN A 18 -2.85 -19.50 14.47
C ASN A 18 -3.26 -19.29 15.95
N LYS A 19 -4.04 -20.24 16.49
CA LYS A 19 -4.54 -20.17 17.89
C LYS A 19 -3.42 -20.18 18.92
N ASP A 20 -2.26 -20.73 18.59
CA ASP A 20 -1.08 -20.83 19.47
C ASP A 20 -0.18 -19.59 19.36
N GLY A 21 -0.57 -18.60 18.55
CA GLY A 21 0.20 -17.38 18.32
C GLY A 21 1.33 -17.53 17.28
N LEU A 22 1.43 -18.67 16.59
CA LEU A 22 2.42 -18.89 15.57
C LEU A 22 2.06 -18.14 14.28
N VAL A 23 3.00 -17.38 13.75
CA VAL A 23 2.85 -16.66 12.49
C VAL A 23 3.21 -17.57 11.33
N ILE A 24 2.23 -17.87 10.47
CA ILE A 24 2.39 -18.75 9.30
C ILE A 24 2.27 -17.91 8.03
N PRO A 25 3.40 -17.63 7.34
CA PRO A 25 3.36 -16.94 6.05
C PRO A 25 2.80 -17.88 4.97
N PHE A 26 1.98 -17.35 4.08
CA PHE A 26 1.39 -18.13 2.97
C PHE A 26 1.53 -17.46 1.61
N GLU A 27 1.89 -16.17 1.57
CA GLU A 27 2.06 -15.44 0.31
C GLU A 27 3.14 -14.38 0.43
N ILE A 28 3.98 -14.28 -0.61
CA ILE A 28 5.01 -13.24 -0.74
C ILE A 28 4.83 -12.54 -2.08
N ASN A 29 4.63 -11.23 -2.03
CA ASN A 29 4.54 -10.37 -3.20
C ASN A 29 5.75 -9.44 -3.25
N CYS A 30 6.47 -9.43 -4.36
CA CYS A 30 7.65 -8.57 -4.58
C CYS A 30 7.24 -7.14 -4.98
N ARG A 31 6.45 -6.49 -4.15
CA ARG A 31 5.94 -5.13 -4.36
C ARG A 31 5.51 -4.49 -3.04
N VAL A 32 5.30 -3.18 -3.09
CA VAL A 32 4.65 -2.43 -2.00
C VAL A 32 3.21 -2.93 -1.81
N SER A 33 2.79 -3.04 -0.57
CA SER A 33 1.43 -3.47 -0.22
C SER A 33 0.36 -2.53 -0.78
N GLY A 34 -0.78 -3.10 -1.22
CA GLY A 34 -1.97 -2.32 -1.58
C GLY A 34 -2.54 -1.48 -0.42
N THR A 35 -2.18 -1.82 0.82
CA THR A 35 -2.55 -1.06 2.03
C THR A 35 -1.49 -0.05 2.46
N ASN A 36 -0.55 0.30 1.59
CA ASN A 36 0.57 1.17 1.91
C ASN A 36 0.16 2.52 2.50
N SER A 37 -0.93 3.15 1.99
CA SER A 37 -1.43 4.41 2.53
C SER A 37 -1.87 4.29 4.00
N ILE A 38 -2.54 3.20 4.37
CA ILE A 38 -2.93 2.91 5.74
C ILE A 38 -1.68 2.71 6.61
N ARG A 39 -0.74 1.87 6.16
CA ARG A 39 0.51 1.60 6.87
C ARG A 39 1.33 2.87 7.07
N HIS A 40 1.40 3.73 6.05
CA HIS A 40 2.08 5.02 6.14
C HIS A 40 1.51 5.90 7.26
N ASN A 41 0.17 6.03 7.32
CA ASN A 41 -0.50 6.82 8.34
C ASN A 41 -0.40 6.19 9.74
N LEU A 42 -0.23 4.88 9.81
CA LEU A 42 0.04 4.17 11.07
C LEU A 42 1.54 4.11 11.42
N GLY A 43 2.38 4.91 10.75
CA GLY A 43 3.78 5.12 11.11
C GLY A 43 4.79 4.19 10.45
N PHE A 44 4.36 3.32 9.52
CA PHE A 44 5.24 2.47 8.73
C PHE A 44 5.31 2.95 7.27
N LYS A 45 6.38 3.67 6.93
CA LYS A 45 6.51 4.44 5.67
C LYS A 45 7.35 3.70 4.64
N ASP A 46 6.84 2.57 4.12
CA ASP A 46 7.55 1.66 3.22
C ASP A 46 8.30 2.39 2.08
N VAL A 47 7.60 3.23 1.34
CA VAL A 47 8.16 3.93 0.18
C VAL A 47 9.27 4.89 0.58
N LYS A 48 9.11 5.60 1.71
CA LYS A 48 10.16 6.49 2.23
C LYS A 48 11.44 5.70 2.53
N TYR A 49 11.31 4.56 3.21
CA TYR A 49 12.46 3.74 3.58
C TYR A 49 13.20 3.17 2.37
N LEU A 50 12.45 2.76 1.33
CA LEU A 50 13.04 2.32 0.07
C LEU A 50 13.84 3.44 -0.61
N ILE A 51 13.29 4.66 -0.65
CA ILE A 51 13.98 5.81 -1.25
C ILE A 51 15.23 6.16 -0.45
N GLN A 52 15.17 6.17 0.87
CA GLN A 52 16.33 6.41 1.73
C GLN A 52 17.44 5.39 1.43
N GLU A 53 17.11 4.10 1.41
CA GLU A 53 18.11 3.04 1.24
C GLU A 53 18.65 2.96 -0.20
N TYR A 54 17.78 2.92 -1.21
CA TYR A 54 18.18 2.60 -2.58
C TYR A 54 18.49 3.81 -3.46
N TYR A 55 17.94 4.97 -3.16
CA TYR A 55 18.20 6.18 -3.93
C TYR A 55 19.23 7.10 -3.27
N PHE A 56 19.07 7.34 -1.97
CA PHE A 56 20.01 8.19 -1.24
C PHE A 56 21.17 7.43 -0.59
N ASN A 57 21.14 6.11 -0.60
CA ASN A 57 22.12 5.24 0.06
C ASN A 57 22.30 5.56 1.55
N GLU A 58 21.18 5.91 2.20
CA GLU A 58 21.11 6.24 3.62
C GLU A 58 20.56 5.05 4.41
N ILE A 59 20.84 5.02 5.72
CA ILE A 59 20.20 4.07 6.62
C ILE A 59 18.74 4.52 6.82
N PRO A 60 17.75 3.68 6.50
CA PRO A 60 16.34 4.05 6.66
C PRO A 60 15.99 4.40 8.11
N ASP A 61 15.09 5.35 8.26
CA ASP A 61 14.53 5.71 9.57
C ASP A 61 13.87 4.49 10.23
N LYS A 62 13.96 4.40 11.53
CA LYS A 62 13.22 3.38 12.28
C LYS A 62 11.72 3.69 12.24
N PRO A 63 10.87 2.69 11.95
CA PRO A 63 9.42 2.87 12.04
C PRO A 63 8.99 3.32 13.43
N LYS A 64 8.00 4.22 13.47
CA LYS A 64 7.34 4.64 14.70
C LYS A 64 5.85 4.28 14.60
N PRO A 65 5.52 2.99 14.76
CA PRO A 65 4.14 2.54 14.61
C PRO A 65 3.25 3.11 15.70
N ILE A 66 2.04 3.45 15.31
CA ILE A 66 0.96 3.85 16.21
C ILE A 66 -0.18 2.84 16.09
N TYR A 67 -0.89 2.64 17.20
CA TYR A 67 -2.08 1.80 17.20
C TYR A 67 -3.26 2.56 16.61
N GLY A 68 -4.07 1.85 15.80
CA GLY A 68 -5.25 2.44 15.20
C GLY A 68 -6.07 1.42 14.44
N VAL A 69 -7.29 1.79 14.14
CA VAL A 69 -8.19 1.04 13.26
C VAL A 69 -8.33 1.84 11.97
N ALA A 70 -8.15 1.18 10.84
CA ALA A 70 -8.34 1.77 9.54
C ALA A 70 -9.36 0.97 8.74
N THR A 71 -10.24 1.70 8.05
CA THR A 71 -11.19 1.13 7.09
C THR A 71 -10.91 1.71 5.71
N ARG A 72 -11.22 0.94 4.67
CA ARG A 72 -11.15 1.40 3.28
C ARG A 72 -12.55 1.41 2.71
N ILE A 73 -12.91 2.53 2.11
CA ILE A 73 -14.15 2.67 1.37
C ILE A 73 -13.78 2.68 -0.11
N LEU A 74 -14.42 1.82 -0.89
CA LEU A 74 -14.41 1.88 -2.35
C LEU A 74 -15.67 2.60 -2.77
N LEU A 75 -15.51 3.66 -3.55
CA LEU A 75 -16.62 4.43 -4.09
C LEU A 75 -16.58 4.32 -5.62
N ASP A 76 -17.71 4.01 -6.20
CA ASP A 76 -17.87 4.05 -7.64
C ASP A 76 -18.24 5.48 -8.07
N VAL A 77 -17.52 6.00 -9.06
CA VAL A 77 -17.84 7.29 -9.67
C VAL A 77 -18.39 7.03 -11.05
N ILE A 78 -19.67 7.36 -11.24
CA ILE A 78 -20.37 7.15 -12.51
C ILE A 78 -20.59 8.48 -13.20
N TYR A 79 -20.19 8.54 -14.45
CA TYR A 79 -20.42 9.69 -15.34
C TYR A 79 -21.50 9.31 -16.35
N PRO A 80 -22.77 9.63 -16.09
CA PRO A 80 -23.85 9.28 -16.99
C PRO A 80 -23.72 10.02 -18.31
N ASN A 81 -24.16 9.39 -19.41
CA ASN A 81 -24.19 9.96 -20.76
C ASN A 81 -22.85 10.28 -21.41
N ILE A 82 -21.73 9.77 -20.87
CA ILE A 82 -20.43 9.87 -21.51
C ILE A 82 -20.18 8.61 -22.35
N LYS A 83 -19.83 8.81 -23.62
CA LYS A 83 -19.58 7.71 -24.57
C LYS A 83 -18.09 7.39 -24.74
N ASP A 84 -17.21 8.35 -24.55
CA ASP A 84 -15.78 8.20 -24.69
C ASP A 84 -15.06 8.79 -23.46
N ALA A 85 -14.05 8.09 -22.96
CA ALA A 85 -13.22 8.57 -21.84
C ALA A 85 -12.53 9.92 -22.14
N LYS A 86 -12.29 10.26 -23.41
CA LYS A 86 -11.73 11.54 -23.82
C LYS A 86 -12.65 12.72 -23.52
N ASP A 87 -13.96 12.46 -23.47
CA ASP A 87 -14.95 13.49 -23.16
C ASP A 87 -14.88 13.92 -21.68
N LEU A 88 -14.31 13.07 -20.79
CA LEU A 88 -14.09 13.41 -19.38
C LEU A 88 -13.10 14.56 -19.21
N ILE A 89 -12.11 14.69 -20.10
CA ILE A 89 -11.02 15.66 -19.97
C ILE A 89 -11.50 17.08 -20.28
N ASN A 90 -12.47 17.23 -21.18
CA ASN A 90 -12.86 18.51 -21.76
C ASN A 90 -14.15 19.10 -21.22
N ASN A 91 -14.90 18.38 -20.41
CA ASN A 91 -16.24 18.80 -20.00
C ASN A 91 -16.42 18.82 -18.46
N LYS A 92 -17.10 19.83 -17.98
CA LYS A 92 -17.63 19.90 -16.60
C LYS A 92 -18.86 18.99 -16.50
N HIS A 93 -18.63 17.70 -16.34
CA HIS A 93 -19.74 16.76 -16.20
C HIS A 93 -20.19 16.65 -14.74
N SER A 94 -21.50 16.49 -14.56
CA SER A 94 -22.01 16.00 -13.29
C SER A 94 -21.60 14.53 -13.10
N TYR A 95 -21.16 14.17 -11.93
CA TYR A 95 -20.85 12.80 -11.55
C TYR A 95 -21.66 12.40 -10.32
N ILE A 96 -21.88 11.11 -10.17
CA ILE A 96 -22.55 10.53 -9.02
C ILE A 96 -21.55 9.63 -8.32
N ILE A 97 -21.44 9.77 -7.00
CA ILE A 97 -20.61 8.91 -6.13
C ILE A 97 -21.55 7.99 -5.36
N TYR A 98 -21.29 6.69 -5.42
CA TYR A 98 -22.03 5.67 -4.69
C TYR A 98 -21.15 4.99 -3.65
#